data_dd7e22974265cf05061806e259fedec3
#
_entry.id   dd7e22974265cf05061806e259fedec3
#
_cell.length_a   1.000
_cell.length_b   1.000
_cell.length_c   1.000
_cell.angle_alpha   90.00
_cell.angle_beta   90.00
_cell.angle_gamma   90.00
#
_symmetry.space_group_name_H-M   'P 1'
#
loop_
_entity.id
_entity.type
_entity.pdbx_description
1 polymer ?
#
loop_
_entity_poly.entity_id
_entity_poly.type
_entity_poly.pdbx_seq_one_letter_code
_entity_poly.pdbx_strand_id
1 'polypeptide(L)'
;MVRADLGLPAGREAGFARPVVVVTAQGVLDQGPNVVHVVPLTSRLRPRRVEVGLDPDAANGLDAASAAQCQHVRSVAVERLGPVIGNVGPADVARIREVVGLLLGL
;
A
#
# COMPACT_ATOMS: atom_id res chain seq x y z
N MET A 1 -5.54 -5.55 -1.14
CA MET A 1 -5.66 -4.08 -0.96
C MET A 1 -6.88 -3.80 -0.10
N VAL A 2 -6.70 -3.00 0.91
CA VAL A 2 -7.74 -2.66 1.88
C VAL A 2 -7.75 -1.15 2.10
N ARG A 3 -8.80 -0.61 2.68
CA ARG A 3 -8.76 0.76 3.21
C ARG A 3 -8.11 0.73 4.59
N ALA A 4 -7.38 1.78 4.90
CA ALA A 4 -6.78 1.94 6.23
C ALA A 4 -6.90 3.39 6.68
N ASP A 5 -7.11 3.58 7.97
CA ASP A 5 -7.04 4.88 8.62
C ASP A 5 -5.58 5.14 9.03
N LEU A 6 -4.95 6.08 8.35
CA LEU A 6 -3.57 6.45 8.60
C LEU A 6 -3.44 7.63 9.58
N GLY A 7 -4.56 8.12 10.09
CA GLY A 7 -4.58 9.26 10.99
C GLY A 7 -4.32 10.59 10.29
N LEU A 8 -4.01 11.62 11.07
CA LEU A 8 -3.70 12.94 10.53
C LEU A 8 -2.27 12.95 10.01
N PRO A 9 -2.05 13.47 8.79
CA PRO A 9 -0.70 13.54 8.24
C PRO A 9 0.12 14.62 8.93
N ALA A 10 1.42 14.35 9.08
CA ALA A 10 2.40 15.34 9.49
C ALA A 10 3.26 15.70 8.28
N GLY A 11 3.34 16.98 7.95
CA GLY A 11 4.07 17.41 6.79
C GLY A 11 3.56 16.77 5.50
N ARG A 12 4.42 16.02 4.82
CA ARG A 12 4.10 15.36 3.55
C ARG A 12 3.78 13.87 3.69
N GLU A 13 3.57 13.39 4.91
CA GLU A 13 3.19 12.01 5.13
C GLU A 13 1.81 11.73 4.53
N ALA A 14 1.62 10.50 4.07
CA ALA A 14 0.30 10.02 3.73
C ALA A 14 -0.55 9.89 5.00
N GLY A 15 -1.76 10.39 4.95
CA GLY A 15 -2.67 10.36 6.09
C GLY A 15 -4.11 10.11 5.66
N PHE A 16 -5.03 10.24 6.60
CA PHE A 16 -6.47 10.00 6.45
C PHE A 16 -6.80 8.56 6.02
N ALA A 17 -8.06 8.29 5.76
CA ALA A 17 -8.50 7.00 5.25
C ALA A 17 -8.19 6.92 3.76
N ARG A 18 -7.50 5.86 3.33
CA ARG A 18 -7.17 5.64 1.91
C ARG A 18 -6.90 4.17 1.62
N PRO A 19 -6.94 3.77 0.35
CA PRO A 19 -6.53 2.43 -0.02
C PRO A 19 -5.05 2.22 0.28
N VAL A 20 -4.71 1.03 0.77
CA VAL A 20 -3.32 0.63 1.00
C VAL A 20 -3.11 -0.79 0.47
N VAL A 21 -1.89 -1.09 0.06
CA VAL A 21 -1.47 -2.44 -0.26
C VAL A 21 -0.72 -3.01 0.94
N VAL A 22 -1.17 -4.16 1.43
CA VAL A 22 -0.44 -4.88 2.48
C VAL A 22 0.75 -5.58 1.84
N VAL A 23 1.94 -5.22 2.27
CA VAL A 23 3.19 -5.76 1.70
C VAL A 23 3.88 -6.75 2.62
N THR A 24 3.34 -7.00 3.79
CA THR A 24 3.84 -8.03 4.71
C THR A 24 3.83 -9.40 4.02
N ALA A 25 4.90 -10.17 4.20
CA ALA A 25 5.00 -11.50 3.61
C ALA A 25 3.86 -12.40 4.10
N GLN A 26 3.35 -13.26 3.20
CA GLN A 26 2.22 -14.14 3.53
C GLN A 26 2.53 -15.05 4.71
N GLY A 27 3.76 -15.56 4.83
CA GLY A 27 4.15 -16.40 5.95
C GLY A 27 4.03 -15.70 7.30
N VAL A 28 4.23 -14.38 7.33
CA VAL A 28 4.03 -13.58 8.53
C VAL A 28 2.53 -13.35 8.77
N LEU A 29 1.78 -13.04 7.73
CA LEU A 29 0.32 -12.84 7.83
C LEU A 29 -0.39 -14.09 8.36
N ASP A 30 0.08 -15.28 7.97
CA ASP A 30 -0.50 -16.54 8.38
C ASP A 30 -0.38 -16.78 9.89
N GLN A 31 0.53 -16.08 10.57
CA GLN A 31 0.72 -16.17 12.02
C GLN A 31 -0.18 -15.21 12.81
N GLY A 32 -1.05 -14.45 12.13
CA GLY A 32 -1.98 -13.53 12.78
C GLY A 32 -1.30 -12.37 13.50
N PRO A 33 -0.45 -11.58 12.83
CA PRO A 33 0.26 -10.49 13.50
C PRO A 33 -0.69 -9.38 13.95
N ASN A 34 -0.28 -8.61 14.96
CA ASN A 34 -1.01 -7.44 15.43
C ASN A 34 -0.72 -6.20 14.59
N VAL A 35 0.38 -6.21 13.86
CA VAL A 35 0.88 -5.11 13.06
C VAL A 35 1.25 -5.64 11.69
N VAL A 36 0.89 -4.90 10.65
CA VAL A 36 1.27 -5.21 9.27
C VAL A 36 1.93 -3.99 8.64
N HIS A 37 2.65 -4.21 7.55
CA HIS A 37 3.28 -3.14 6.78
C HIS A 37 2.46 -2.86 5.55
N VAL A 38 2.20 -1.57 5.29
CA VAL A 38 1.35 -1.14 4.19
C VAL A 38 2.01 -0.05 3.38
N VAL A 39 1.63 0.03 2.10
CA VAL A 39 2.01 1.11 1.19
C VAL A 39 0.72 1.80 0.76
N PRO A 40 0.58 3.10 1.07
CA PRO A 40 -0.62 3.84 0.69
C PRO A 40 -0.67 4.13 -0.80
N LEU A 41 -1.88 4.24 -1.34
CA LEU A 41 -2.12 4.62 -2.72
C LEU A 41 -2.58 6.06 -2.80
N THR A 42 -2.27 6.70 -3.92
CA THR A 42 -2.77 8.02 -4.26
C THR A 42 -3.32 8.02 -5.69
N SER A 43 -4.40 8.75 -5.92
CA SER A 43 -4.90 9.02 -7.27
C SER A 43 -4.27 10.30 -7.87
N ARG A 44 -3.51 11.03 -7.08
CA ARG A 44 -2.77 12.20 -7.54
C ARG A 44 -1.45 11.74 -8.17
N LEU A 45 -1.46 11.55 -9.48
CA LEU A 45 -0.31 11.02 -10.21
C LEU A 45 0.76 12.08 -10.42
N ARG A 46 2.01 11.70 -10.17
CA ARG A 46 3.20 12.50 -10.40
C ARG A 46 4.32 11.58 -10.89
N PRO A 47 5.24 12.08 -11.76
CA PRO A 47 6.39 11.27 -12.16
C PRO A 47 7.36 11.12 -10.97
N ARG A 48 7.31 9.97 -10.30
CA ARG A 48 8.21 9.63 -9.19
C ARG A 48 8.74 8.23 -9.35
N ARG A 49 10.05 8.06 -9.21
CA ARG A 49 10.71 6.75 -9.35
C ARG A 49 10.35 5.77 -8.25
N VAL A 50 9.96 6.29 -7.09
CA VAL A 50 9.65 5.49 -5.91
C VAL A 50 8.17 5.15 -5.79
N GLU A 51 7.38 5.52 -6.80
CA GLU A 51 5.95 5.21 -6.84
C GLU A 51 5.68 4.20 -7.95
N VAL A 52 4.84 3.23 -7.68
CA VAL A 52 4.46 2.18 -8.62
C VAL A 52 3.05 2.45 -9.13
N GLY A 53 2.92 2.67 -10.44
CA GLY A 53 1.63 2.92 -11.07
C GLY A 53 0.75 1.67 -11.09
N LEU A 54 -0.54 1.85 -10.79
CA LEU A 54 -1.55 0.81 -10.82
C LEU A 54 -2.76 1.30 -11.60
N ASP A 55 -3.12 0.58 -12.66
CA ASP A 55 -4.32 0.90 -13.43
C ASP A 55 -5.51 0.10 -12.90
N PRO A 56 -6.73 0.67 -12.97
CA PRO A 56 -7.93 -0.08 -12.62
C PRO A 56 -8.06 -1.35 -13.45
N ASP A 57 -8.42 -2.45 -12.80
CA ASP A 57 -8.75 -3.69 -13.47
C ASP A 57 -9.91 -4.39 -12.74
N ALA A 58 -10.37 -5.50 -13.28
CA ALA A 58 -11.53 -6.21 -12.74
C ALA A 58 -11.28 -6.78 -11.33
N ALA A 59 -10.02 -6.99 -10.97
CA ALA A 59 -9.66 -7.64 -9.70
C ALA A 59 -9.30 -6.66 -8.60
N ASN A 60 -8.72 -5.50 -8.92
CA ASN A 60 -8.16 -4.61 -7.90
C ASN A 60 -9.16 -3.62 -7.28
N GLY A 61 -10.30 -3.42 -7.91
CA GLY A 61 -11.35 -2.57 -7.36
C GLY A 61 -11.04 -1.08 -7.36
N LEU A 62 -10.01 -0.64 -8.08
CA LEU A 62 -9.68 0.78 -8.17
C LEU A 62 -10.65 1.49 -9.12
N ASP A 63 -11.06 2.71 -8.75
CA ASP A 63 -11.93 3.55 -9.58
C ASP A 63 -11.13 4.39 -10.56
N ALA A 64 -9.87 4.64 -10.29
CA ALA A 64 -9.02 5.51 -11.10
C ALA A 64 -7.58 5.01 -11.08
N ALA A 65 -6.80 5.40 -12.09
CA ALA A 65 -5.37 5.17 -12.11
C ALA A 65 -4.75 5.73 -10.83
N SER A 66 -3.92 4.94 -10.18
CA SER A 66 -3.34 5.24 -8.88
C SER A 66 -1.85 4.94 -8.87
N ALA A 67 -1.18 5.39 -7.84
CA ALA A 67 0.22 5.06 -7.61
C ALA A 67 0.42 4.59 -6.18
N ALA A 68 1.17 3.52 -6.01
CA ALA A 68 1.60 3.03 -4.70
C ALA A 68 2.81 3.86 -4.25
N GLN A 69 2.65 4.57 -3.14
CA GLN A 69 3.66 5.47 -2.61
C GLN A 69 4.63 4.71 -1.70
N CYS A 70 5.59 4.01 -2.32
CA CYS A 70 6.53 3.17 -1.58
C CYS A 70 7.34 3.94 -0.55
N GLN A 71 7.59 5.24 -0.79
CA GLN A 71 8.28 6.12 0.17
C GLN A 71 7.50 6.32 1.47
N HIS A 72 6.21 6.03 1.47
CA HIS A 72 5.34 6.14 2.65
C HIS A 72 5.04 4.79 3.29
N VAL A 73 5.82 3.75 2.98
CA VAL A 73 5.66 2.46 3.64
C VAL A 73 5.71 2.63 5.15
N ARG A 74 4.76 1.99 5.85
CA ARG A 74 4.70 2.10 7.30
C ARG A 74 4.02 0.89 7.92
N SER A 75 4.26 0.70 9.21
CA SER A 75 3.53 -0.27 9.98
C SER A 75 2.22 0.34 10.49
N VAL A 76 1.18 -0.46 10.52
CA VAL A 76 -0.10 -0.09 11.11
C VAL A 76 -0.65 -1.25 11.93
N ALA A 77 -1.36 -0.93 13.00
CA ALA A 77 -2.10 -1.94 13.74
C ALA A 77 -3.22 -2.51 12.86
N VAL A 78 -3.48 -3.81 12.96
CA VAL A 78 -4.50 -4.45 12.12
C VAL A 78 -5.90 -3.87 12.36
N GLU A 79 -6.16 -3.32 13.53
CA GLU A 79 -7.43 -2.66 13.86
C GLU A 79 -7.70 -1.43 13.00
N ARG A 80 -6.68 -0.86 12.36
CA ARG A 80 -6.85 0.28 11.45
C ARG A 80 -7.25 -0.14 10.04
N LEU A 81 -7.20 -1.43 9.75
CA LEU A 81 -7.59 -1.95 8.44
C LEU A 81 -9.10 -2.03 8.33
N GLY A 82 -9.62 -1.53 7.24
CA GLY A 82 -11.04 -1.58 6.90
C GLY A 82 -11.34 -2.68 5.89
N PRO A 83 -12.43 -2.53 5.13
CA PRO A 83 -12.86 -3.57 4.21
C PRO A 83 -11.87 -3.79 3.07
N VAL A 84 -11.86 -5.02 2.56
CA VAL A 84 -11.08 -5.37 1.37
C VAL A 84 -11.70 -4.65 0.16
N ILE A 85 -10.84 -3.99 -0.62
CA ILE A 85 -11.23 -3.29 -1.85
C ILE A 85 -11.08 -4.24 -3.03
N GLY A 86 -9.99 -4.98 -3.09
CA GLY A 86 -9.72 -5.89 -4.19
C GLY A 86 -8.33 -6.52 -4.04
N ASN A 87 -7.89 -7.17 -5.10
CA ASN A 87 -6.60 -7.84 -5.17
C ASN A 87 -5.74 -7.19 -6.25
N VAL A 88 -4.60 -6.63 -5.84
CA VAL A 88 -3.66 -5.99 -6.76
C VAL A 88 -2.97 -7.01 -7.67
N GLY A 89 -2.84 -8.23 -7.21
CA GLY A 89 -2.18 -9.29 -7.95
C GLY A 89 -0.70 -9.44 -7.58
N PRO A 90 -0.14 -10.65 -7.80
CA PRO A 90 1.20 -10.97 -7.33
C PRO A 90 2.31 -10.19 -8.04
N ALA A 91 2.14 -9.86 -9.31
CA ALA A 91 3.17 -9.13 -10.06
C ALA A 91 3.35 -7.71 -9.53
N ASP A 92 2.24 -6.98 -9.29
CA ASP A 92 2.30 -5.62 -8.78
C ASP A 92 2.75 -5.57 -7.32
N VAL A 93 2.33 -6.52 -6.50
CA VAL A 93 2.81 -6.64 -5.12
C VAL A 93 4.32 -6.89 -5.10
N ALA A 94 4.82 -7.77 -5.95
CA ALA A 94 6.26 -8.05 -6.05
C ALA A 94 7.03 -6.78 -6.45
N ARG A 95 6.50 -6.01 -7.39
CA ARG A 95 7.14 -4.77 -7.83
C ARG A 95 7.15 -3.71 -6.72
N ILE A 96 6.06 -3.58 -5.98
CA ILE A 96 5.98 -2.67 -4.83
C ILE A 96 7.01 -3.08 -3.78
N ARG A 97 7.09 -4.37 -3.45
CA ARG A 97 8.09 -4.88 -2.50
C ARG A 97 9.52 -4.61 -2.96
N GLU A 98 9.78 -4.76 -4.25
CA GLU A 98 11.10 -4.48 -4.82
C GLU A 98 11.49 -3.01 -4.62
N VAL A 99 10.58 -2.08 -4.92
CA VAL A 99 10.85 -0.65 -4.74
C VAL A 99 11.04 -0.30 -3.27
N VAL A 100 10.23 -0.87 -2.37
CA VAL A 100 10.44 -0.69 -0.92
C VAL A 100 11.81 -1.20 -0.51
N GLY A 101 12.23 -2.36 -1.00
CA GLY A 101 13.55 -2.91 -0.73
C GLY A 101 14.67 -1.98 -1.17
N LEU A 102 14.55 -1.39 -2.36
CA LEU A 102 15.52 -0.42 -2.86
C LEU A 102 15.59 0.82 -1.98
N LEU A 103 14.45 1.32 -1.54
CA LEU A 103 14.39 2.48 -0.63
C LEU A 103 15.08 2.20 0.70
N LEU A 104 15.02 0.96 1.17
CA LEU A 104 15.62 0.56 2.44
C LEU A 104 17.05 0.04 2.29
N GLY A 105 17.58 0.00 1.08
CA GLY A 105 18.94 -0.47 0.83
C GLY A 105 19.11 -1.99 0.92
N LEU A 106 18.03 -2.70 0.68
CA LEU A 106 18.01 -4.17 0.75
C LEU A 106 18.37 -4.82 -0.59
#